data_7ca2099429593fab7ff2891615153bbe
#
_entry.id   7ca2099429593fab7ff2891615153bbe
#
_cell.length_a   1.000
_cell.length_b   1.000
_cell.length_c   1.000
_cell.angle_alpha   90.00
_cell.angle_beta   90.00
_cell.angle_gamma   90.00
#
_symmetry.space_group_name_H-M   'P 1'
#
loop_
_entity.id
_entity.type
_entity.pdbx_description
1 polymer ?
#
loop_
_entity_poly.entity_id
_entity_poly.type
_entity_poly.pdbx_seq_one_letter_code
_entity_poly.pdbx_strand_id
1 'polypeptide(L)'
;EDSPLFYFFMDLGDGYIQGNILYFLGTILVIAILWLINRKIMSGLIYAELAKVEDSQIKHVSEYKFFERYGEVGEYMRLELKMLLRNRRCKGALRNIAIVVVAFSVALSFSSVYDGNFMTSFICVYNFAVFGMIILSQIMSFEGNYIDGLMSRKESIMSLLKAKYYTYSIGEIIPFILMIPAIIMNKLTLLGAFAWFFYTIGFIYFCFFQLAVYNKQTVPLNEKVASRQTNSAIQMVVNFAAFGVPLILYSLLNAFLGETITYIILLVVGLGFTLTSP
;
A
#
# COMPACT_ATOMS: atom_id res chain seq x y z
N GLU A 1 17.53 -26.02 -8.81
CA GLU A 1 18.68 -25.35 -9.48
C GLU A 1 18.75 -25.63 -10.98
N ASP A 2 18.04 -26.65 -11.48
CA ASP A 2 18.09 -27.06 -12.89
C ASP A 2 16.86 -26.64 -13.70
N SER A 3 16.39 -25.43 -13.55
CA SER A 3 15.29 -24.96 -14.38
C SER A 3 15.80 -24.51 -15.75
N PRO A 4 15.20 -24.96 -16.87
CA PRO A 4 15.62 -24.57 -18.22
C PRO A 4 15.58 -23.05 -18.44
N LEU A 5 14.78 -22.32 -17.64
CA LEU A 5 14.73 -20.87 -17.64
C LEU A 5 16.04 -20.23 -17.09
N PHE A 6 16.65 -20.84 -16.09
CA PHE A 6 17.92 -20.33 -15.54
C PHE A 6 19.04 -20.38 -16.60
N TYR A 7 19.20 -21.50 -17.28
CA TYR A 7 20.18 -21.64 -18.36
C TYR A 7 19.93 -20.66 -19.50
N PHE A 8 18.65 -20.48 -19.89
CA PHE A 8 18.28 -19.51 -20.93
C PHE A 8 18.73 -18.08 -20.59
N PHE A 9 18.51 -17.62 -19.36
CA PHE A 9 18.91 -16.28 -18.93
C PHE A 9 20.45 -16.16 -18.76
N MET A 10 21.12 -17.24 -18.39
CA MET A 10 22.56 -17.28 -18.29
C MET A 10 23.22 -17.19 -19.67
N ASP A 11 22.76 -18.00 -20.63
CA ASP A 11 23.23 -17.94 -22.02
C ASP A 11 22.98 -16.57 -22.66
N LEU A 12 21.84 -15.97 -22.34
CA LEU A 12 21.49 -14.63 -22.82
C LEU A 12 22.45 -13.58 -22.25
N GLY A 13 22.80 -13.67 -20.96
CA GLY A 13 23.77 -12.82 -20.31
C GLY A 13 25.18 -12.96 -20.90
N ASP A 14 25.64 -14.19 -21.11
CA ASP A 14 26.95 -14.49 -21.71
C ASP A 14 27.02 -13.99 -23.15
N GLY A 15 25.93 -14.12 -23.93
CA GLY A 15 25.85 -13.59 -25.28
C GLY A 15 26.02 -12.07 -25.36
N TYR A 16 25.48 -11.33 -24.34
CA TYR A 16 25.69 -9.89 -24.23
C TYR A 16 27.14 -9.52 -23.87
N ILE A 17 27.74 -10.23 -22.91
CA ILE A 17 29.10 -9.99 -22.48
C ILE A 17 30.08 -10.23 -23.62
N GLN A 18 29.83 -11.24 -24.47
CA GLN A 18 30.63 -11.57 -25.66
C GLN A 18 30.40 -10.60 -26.84
N GLY A 19 29.48 -9.63 -26.71
CA GLY A 19 29.19 -8.64 -27.77
C GLY A 19 28.50 -9.24 -29.00
N ASN A 20 27.77 -10.34 -28.84
CA ASN A 20 27.13 -11.01 -29.98
C ASN A 20 25.89 -10.23 -30.44
N ILE A 21 25.95 -9.68 -31.64
CA ILE A 21 24.90 -8.83 -32.24
C ILE A 21 23.57 -9.55 -32.37
N LEU A 22 23.52 -10.88 -32.50
CA LEU A 22 22.30 -11.66 -32.60
C LEU A 22 21.43 -11.56 -31.35
N TYR A 23 22.04 -11.53 -30.16
CA TYR A 23 21.29 -11.37 -28.91
C TYR A 23 20.70 -9.97 -28.78
N PHE A 24 21.42 -8.93 -29.22
CA PHE A 24 20.88 -7.55 -29.27
C PHE A 24 19.71 -7.43 -30.23
N LEU A 25 19.82 -8.00 -31.42
CA LEU A 25 18.73 -8.01 -32.40
C LEU A 25 17.53 -8.81 -31.88
N GLY A 26 17.75 -9.93 -31.23
CA GLY A 26 16.72 -10.76 -30.61
C GLY A 26 15.94 -10.01 -29.56
N THR A 27 16.60 -9.30 -28.66
CA THR A 27 15.92 -8.48 -27.62
C THR A 27 15.17 -7.30 -28.19
N ILE A 28 15.73 -6.61 -29.20
CA ILE A 28 15.01 -5.53 -29.88
C ILE A 28 13.74 -6.06 -30.55
N LEU A 29 13.82 -7.24 -31.16
CA LEU A 29 12.67 -7.88 -31.80
C LEU A 29 11.60 -8.27 -30.76
N VAL A 30 11.99 -8.85 -29.63
CA VAL A 30 11.08 -9.17 -28.53
C VAL A 30 10.40 -7.91 -27.99
N ILE A 31 11.16 -6.85 -27.75
CA ILE A 31 10.63 -5.55 -27.29
C ILE A 31 9.64 -4.99 -28.32
N ALA A 32 9.96 -5.03 -29.61
CA ALA A 32 9.07 -4.56 -30.66
C ALA A 32 7.75 -5.36 -30.70
N ILE A 33 7.82 -6.69 -30.58
CA ILE A 33 6.63 -7.56 -30.51
C ILE A 33 5.80 -7.22 -29.29
N LEU A 34 6.40 -7.12 -28.13
CA LEU A 34 5.71 -6.77 -26.89
C LEU A 34 5.07 -5.37 -27.00
N TRP A 35 5.73 -4.41 -27.62
CA TRP A 35 5.19 -3.08 -27.85
C TRP A 35 3.97 -3.13 -28.78
N LEU A 36 4.01 -3.88 -29.87
CA LEU A 36 2.88 -4.06 -30.79
C LEU A 36 1.69 -4.74 -30.11
N ILE A 37 1.94 -5.80 -29.34
CA ILE A 37 0.92 -6.51 -28.57
C ILE A 37 0.28 -5.53 -27.54
N ASN A 38 1.11 -4.83 -26.79
CA ASN A 38 0.63 -3.86 -25.80
C ASN A 38 -0.20 -2.74 -26.46
N ARG A 39 0.26 -2.19 -27.59
CA ARG A 39 -0.49 -1.19 -28.34
C ARG A 39 -1.86 -1.70 -28.78
N LYS A 40 -1.94 -2.93 -29.30
CA LYS A 40 -3.21 -3.56 -29.75
C LYS A 40 -4.16 -3.81 -28.58
N ILE A 41 -3.64 -4.32 -27.45
CA ILE A 41 -4.42 -4.57 -26.24
C ILE A 41 -4.92 -3.23 -25.65
N MET A 42 -4.04 -2.22 -25.52
CA MET A 42 -4.40 -0.92 -24.96
C MET A 42 -5.44 -0.20 -25.82
N SER A 43 -5.30 -0.20 -27.15
CA SER A 43 -6.31 0.40 -28.02
C SER A 43 -7.67 -0.30 -27.86
N GLY A 44 -7.70 -1.62 -27.85
CA GLY A 44 -8.94 -2.38 -27.64
C GLY A 44 -9.60 -2.09 -26.29
N LEU A 45 -8.80 -2.01 -25.23
CA LEU A 45 -9.29 -1.69 -23.88
C LEU A 45 -9.83 -0.25 -23.80
N ILE A 46 -9.17 0.71 -24.43
CA ILE A 46 -9.61 2.12 -24.44
C ILE A 46 -10.97 2.24 -25.16
N TYR A 47 -11.11 1.64 -26.34
CA TYR A 47 -12.39 1.67 -27.07
C TYR A 47 -13.51 0.93 -26.32
N ALA A 48 -13.22 -0.23 -25.73
CA ALA A 48 -14.17 -0.95 -24.90
C ALA A 48 -14.62 -0.16 -23.67
N GLU A 49 -13.75 0.65 -23.10
CA GLU A 49 -14.06 1.46 -21.93
C GLU A 49 -14.86 2.73 -22.29
N LEU A 50 -14.55 3.37 -23.43
CA LEU A 50 -15.31 4.50 -23.95
C LEU A 50 -16.74 4.10 -24.37
N ALA A 51 -16.91 2.84 -24.84
CA ALA A 51 -18.21 2.31 -25.23
C ALA A 51 -19.07 1.83 -24.04
N LYS A 52 -18.49 1.72 -22.82
CA LYS A 52 -19.27 1.37 -21.63
C LYS A 52 -20.05 2.57 -21.13
N VAL A 53 -21.33 2.59 -21.48
CA VAL A 53 -22.33 3.43 -20.78
C VAL A 53 -22.38 2.91 -19.33
N GLU A 54 -22.02 3.75 -18.36
CA GLU A 54 -22.10 3.39 -16.94
C GLU A 54 -23.57 3.23 -16.52
N ASP A 55 -24.04 2.00 -16.49
CA ASP A 55 -25.26 1.66 -15.80
C ASP A 55 -24.96 1.75 -14.29
N SER A 56 -25.29 2.88 -13.70
CA SER A 56 -25.15 3.11 -12.25
C SER A 56 -26.28 2.37 -11.52
N GLN A 57 -26.17 1.05 -11.43
CA GLN A 57 -27.03 0.30 -10.52
C GLN A 57 -26.71 0.72 -9.10
N ILE A 58 -27.66 1.44 -8.48
CA ILE A 58 -27.63 1.78 -7.05
C ILE A 58 -27.80 0.47 -6.29
N LYS A 59 -26.70 -0.19 -5.95
CA LYS A 59 -26.73 -1.34 -5.06
C LYS A 59 -27.12 -0.85 -3.66
N HIS A 60 -28.14 -1.46 -3.09
CA HIS A 60 -28.55 -1.24 -1.71
C HIS A 60 -27.33 -1.31 -0.79
N VAL A 61 -27.01 -0.21 -0.14
CA VAL A 61 -25.87 -0.14 0.77
C VAL A 61 -26.36 -0.65 2.12
N SER A 62 -25.77 -1.75 2.60
CA SER A 62 -26.01 -2.26 3.94
C SER A 62 -25.76 -1.13 4.96
N GLU A 63 -26.73 -0.88 5.81
CA GLU A 63 -26.59 0.05 6.92
C GLU A 63 -25.70 -0.59 7.97
N TYR A 64 -24.48 -0.08 8.10
CA TYR A 64 -23.52 -0.53 9.12
C TYR A 64 -23.90 0.07 10.49
N LYS A 65 -25.00 -0.43 11.11
CA LYS A 65 -25.51 0.05 12.41
C LYS A 65 -24.52 -0.08 13.56
N PHE A 66 -23.52 -0.94 13.41
CA PHE A 66 -22.48 -1.14 14.43
C PHE A 66 -21.73 0.15 14.79
N PHE A 67 -21.50 1.03 13.80
CA PHE A 67 -20.75 2.28 13.99
C PHE A 67 -21.53 3.38 14.72
N GLU A 68 -22.86 3.27 14.80
CA GLU A 68 -23.71 4.26 15.48
C GLU A 68 -23.40 4.38 16.99
N ARG A 69 -22.78 3.34 17.56
CA ARG A 69 -22.37 3.33 18.98
C ARG A 69 -21.23 4.29 19.31
N TYR A 70 -20.46 4.70 18.30
CA TYR A 70 -19.27 5.53 18.46
C TYR A 70 -19.53 7.01 18.18
N GLY A 71 -20.81 7.43 18.13
CA GLY A 71 -21.21 8.82 17.91
C GLY A 71 -20.70 9.37 16.58
N GLU A 72 -20.28 10.64 16.58
CA GLU A 72 -19.83 11.36 15.39
C GLU A 72 -18.67 10.67 14.66
N VAL A 73 -17.68 10.17 15.40
CA VAL A 73 -16.55 9.43 14.82
C VAL A 73 -17.01 8.16 14.12
N GLY A 74 -17.98 7.44 14.72
CA GLY A 74 -18.54 6.23 14.12
C GLY A 74 -19.29 6.52 12.82
N GLU A 75 -19.98 7.64 12.72
CA GLU A 75 -20.64 8.06 11.48
C GLU A 75 -19.62 8.34 10.37
N TYR A 76 -18.53 9.03 10.68
CA TYR A 76 -17.45 9.24 9.72
C TYR A 76 -16.75 7.94 9.32
N MET A 77 -16.53 7.00 10.26
CA MET A 77 -16.00 5.66 9.92
C MET A 77 -16.93 4.91 8.95
N ARG A 78 -18.23 5.00 9.15
CA ARG A 78 -19.24 4.43 8.25
C ARG A 78 -19.18 5.06 6.86
N LEU A 79 -19.05 6.38 6.78
CA LEU A 79 -18.92 7.11 5.51
C LEU A 79 -17.62 6.75 4.81
N GLU A 80 -16.51 6.64 5.53
CA GLU A 80 -15.21 6.24 4.98
C GLU A 80 -15.26 4.83 4.37
N LEU A 81 -15.83 3.86 5.09
CA LEU A 81 -16.03 2.51 4.56
C LEU A 81 -16.93 2.50 3.33
N LYS A 82 -18.03 3.28 3.33
CA LYS A 82 -18.88 3.42 2.16
C LYS A 82 -18.11 4.03 0.99
N MET A 83 -17.27 5.03 1.23
CA MET A 83 -16.41 5.64 0.22
C MET A 83 -15.45 4.60 -0.37
N LEU A 84 -14.74 3.85 0.46
CA LEU A 84 -13.80 2.81 0.04
C LEU A 84 -14.45 1.69 -0.76
N LEU A 85 -15.64 1.24 -0.33
CA LEU A 85 -16.33 0.09 -0.94
C LEU A 85 -17.23 0.49 -2.12
N ARG A 86 -17.62 1.74 -2.27
CA ARG A 86 -18.52 2.18 -3.32
C ARG A 86 -17.78 2.75 -4.52
N ASN A 87 -16.76 3.56 -4.29
CA ASN A 87 -16.07 4.28 -5.36
C ASN A 87 -15.12 3.38 -6.16
N ARG A 88 -15.15 3.53 -7.48
CA ARG A 88 -14.37 2.71 -8.42
C ARG A 88 -12.88 2.82 -8.17
N ARG A 89 -12.38 4.03 -7.91
CA ARG A 89 -10.97 4.29 -7.64
C ARG A 89 -10.51 3.65 -6.34
N CYS A 90 -11.27 3.84 -5.26
CA CYS A 90 -10.96 3.25 -3.96
C CYS A 90 -11.00 1.71 -3.99
N LYS A 91 -11.98 1.11 -4.69
CA LYS A 91 -12.01 -0.35 -4.92
C LYS A 91 -10.79 -0.84 -5.69
N GLY A 92 -10.37 -0.10 -6.70
CA GLY A 92 -9.16 -0.42 -7.46
C GLY A 92 -7.91 -0.39 -6.56
N ALA A 93 -7.79 0.64 -5.73
CA ALA A 93 -6.72 0.76 -4.74
C ALA A 93 -6.73 -0.40 -3.74
N LEU A 94 -7.88 -0.69 -3.13
CA LEU A 94 -8.03 -1.82 -2.20
C LEU A 94 -7.69 -3.18 -2.83
N ARG A 95 -8.11 -3.40 -4.08
CA ARG A 95 -7.75 -4.63 -4.81
C ARG A 95 -6.23 -4.74 -5.02
N ASN A 96 -5.58 -3.64 -5.42
CA ASN A 96 -4.13 -3.63 -5.60
C ASN A 96 -3.41 -3.88 -4.27
N ILE A 97 -3.84 -3.25 -3.17
CA ILE A 97 -3.32 -3.51 -1.84
C ILE A 97 -3.47 -4.99 -1.49
N ALA A 98 -4.66 -5.57 -1.67
CA ALA A 98 -4.90 -6.96 -1.35
C ALA A 98 -3.98 -7.91 -2.15
N ILE A 99 -3.79 -7.66 -3.45
CA ILE A 99 -2.87 -8.44 -4.28
C ILE A 99 -1.44 -8.35 -3.75
N VAL A 100 -0.97 -7.15 -3.44
CA VAL A 100 0.40 -6.92 -2.94
C VAL A 100 0.59 -7.58 -1.58
N VAL A 101 -0.33 -7.36 -0.64
CA VAL A 101 -0.26 -7.94 0.72
C VAL A 101 -0.26 -9.47 0.67
N VAL A 102 -1.13 -10.08 -0.13
CA VAL A 102 -1.15 -11.54 -0.31
C VAL A 102 0.14 -12.04 -0.95
N ALA A 103 0.62 -11.38 -2.03
CA ALA A 103 1.83 -11.78 -2.71
C ALA A 103 3.06 -11.75 -1.80
N PHE A 104 3.25 -10.67 -1.02
CA PHE A 104 4.37 -10.56 -0.08
C PHE A 104 4.23 -11.49 1.11
N SER A 105 3.02 -11.70 1.64
CA SER A 105 2.80 -12.66 2.73
C SER A 105 3.11 -14.10 2.29
N VAL A 106 2.71 -14.48 1.07
CA VAL A 106 3.03 -15.79 0.49
C VAL A 106 4.52 -15.89 0.19
N ALA A 107 5.12 -14.87 -0.39
CA ALA A 107 6.55 -14.84 -0.68
C ALA A 107 7.40 -14.99 0.59
N LEU A 108 7.06 -14.28 1.66
CA LEU A 108 7.76 -14.40 2.93
C LEU A 108 7.57 -15.79 3.55
N SER A 109 6.35 -16.34 3.49
CA SER A 109 6.06 -17.62 4.13
C SER A 109 6.71 -18.80 3.40
N PHE A 110 6.64 -18.85 2.08
CA PHE A 110 6.98 -20.06 1.31
C PHE A 110 8.26 -19.97 0.50
N SER A 111 8.84 -18.77 0.28
CA SER A 111 10.07 -18.60 -0.47
C SER A 111 11.29 -18.48 0.45
N SER A 112 12.37 -19.15 0.11
CA SER A 112 13.67 -19.01 0.79
C SER A 112 14.50 -17.82 0.30
N VAL A 113 14.07 -17.16 -0.78
CA VAL A 113 14.78 -16.02 -1.38
C VAL A 113 14.84 -14.82 -0.42
N TYR A 114 13.87 -14.71 0.47
CA TYR A 114 13.74 -13.60 1.42
C TYR A 114 14.17 -13.98 2.84
N ASP A 115 14.86 -15.11 2.99
CA ASP A 115 15.40 -15.51 4.28
C ASP A 115 16.60 -14.63 4.65
N GLY A 116 16.51 -13.94 5.78
CA GLY A 116 17.52 -13.02 6.30
C GLY A 116 16.91 -11.80 6.95
N ASN A 117 17.45 -11.38 8.09
CA ASN A 117 16.87 -10.36 8.96
C ASN A 117 16.49 -9.06 8.23
N PHE A 118 17.32 -8.60 7.30
CA PHE A 118 17.04 -7.38 6.54
C PHE A 118 15.89 -7.59 5.54
N MET A 119 15.93 -8.67 4.76
CA MET A 119 14.91 -8.95 3.74
C MET A 119 13.55 -9.26 4.35
N THR A 120 13.52 -10.01 5.44
CA THR A 120 12.32 -10.26 6.22
C THR A 120 11.70 -8.95 6.71
N SER A 121 12.52 -8.08 7.31
CA SER A 121 12.07 -6.77 7.80
C SER A 121 11.62 -5.85 6.65
N PHE A 122 12.31 -5.85 5.51
CA PHE A 122 11.91 -5.13 4.31
C PHE A 122 10.51 -5.52 3.86
N ILE A 123 10.22 -6.82 3.75
CA ILE A 123 8.90 -7.32 3.36
C ILE A 123 7.85 -6.97 4.41
N CYS A 124 8.17 -7.09 5.70
CA CYS A 124 7.25 -6.73 6.78
C CYS A 124 6.86 -5.25 6.71
N VAL A 125 7.84 -4.34 6.63
CA VAL A 125 7.59 -2.90 6.51
C VAL A 125 6.72 -2.62 5.29
N TYR A 126 7.07 -3.19 4.13
CA TYR A 126 6.32 -2.95 2.91
C TYR A 126 4.90 -3.48 3.01
N ASN A 127 4.71 -4.67 3.57
CA ASN A 127 3.41 -5.32 3.69
C ASN A 127 2.44 -4.53 4.57
N PHE A 128 2.91 -3.98 5.68
CA PHE A 128 2.11 -3.11 6.54
C PHE A 128 1.99 -1.69 5.98
N ALA A 129 3.07 -1.10 5.46
CA ALA A 129 3.04 0.29 4.99
C ALA A 129 2.26 0.49 3.68
N VAL A 130 2.04 -0.55 2.86
CA VAL A 130 1.41 -0.43 1.54
C VAL A 130 0.00 0.16 1.62
N PHE A 131 -0.74 -0.14 2.67
CA PHE A 131 -2.07 0.41 2.89
C PHE A 131 -2.00 1.95 3.07
N GLY A 132 -1.13 2.40 3.95
CA GLY A 132 -0.86 3.82 4.15
C GLY A 132 -0.34 4.50 2.88
N MET A 133 0.62 3.89 2.19
CA MET A 133 1.21 4.43 0.97
C MET A 133 0.19 4.65 -0.16
N ILE A 134 -0.77 3.76 -0.32
CA ILE A 134 -1.74 3.85 -1.43
C ILE A 134 -2.94 4.71 -1.06
N ILE A 135 -3.45 4.63 0.16
CA ILE A 135 -4.68 5.32 0.56
C ILE A 135 -4.38 6.57 1.39
N LEU A 136 -3.59 6.46 2.47
CA LEU A 136 -3.32 7.60 3.33
C LEU A 136 -2.44 8.67 2.68
N SER A 137 -1.61 8.30 1.69
CA SER A 137 -0.90 9.30 0.89
C SER A 137 -1.84 10.27 0.15
N GLN A 138 -3.09 9.87 -0.06
CA GLN A 138 -4.15 10.68 -0.66
C GLN A 138 -5.18 11.13 0.39
N ILE A 139 -4.78 11.20 1.67
CA ILE A 139 -5.64 11.70 2.75
C ILE A 139 -6.18 13.09 2.38
N MET A 140 -7.46 13.33 2.62
CA MET A 140 -8.18 14.55 2.23
C MET A 140 -8.29 14.81 0.71
N SER A 141 -7.56 14.11 -0.15
CA SER A 141 -7.68 14.29 -1.61
C SER A 141 -9.02 13.79 -2.16
N PHE A 142 -9.59 12.77 -1.52
CA PHE A 142 -10.90 12.22 -1.88
C PHE A 142 -12.03 13.14 -1.44
N GLU A 143 -11.86 13.85 -0.33
CA GLU A 143 -12.81 14.81 0.20
C GLU A 143 -12.74 16.17 -0.48
N GLY A 144 -11.67 16.47 -1.19
CA GLY A 144 -11.43 17.77 -1.81
C GLY A 144 -12.59 18.29 -2.67
N ASN A 145 -13.41 17.38 -3.21
CA ASN A 145 -14.57 17.75 -4.03
C ASN A 145 -15.80 18.19 -3.21
N TYR A 146 -15.85 17.89 -1.92
CA TYR A 146 -17.00 18.22 -1.04
C TYR A 146 -16.60 18.82 0.32
N ILE A 147 -15.32 19.14 0.49
CA ILE A 147 -14.79 19.71 1.74
C ILE A 147 -15.47 21.03 2.09
N ASP A 148 -15.79 21.86 1.09
CA ASP A 148 -16.51 23.12 1.29
C ASP A 148 -17.90 22.89 1.87
N GLY A 149 -18.56 21.81 1.46
CA GLY A 149 -19.84 21.40 2.01
C GLY A 149 -19.76 20.95 3.48
N LEU A 150 -18.67 20.26 3.86
CA LEU A 150 -18.40 19.88 5.24
C LEU A 150 -18.13 21.11 6.11
N MET A 151 -17.31 22.06 5.60
CA MET A 151 -16.99 23.31 6.29
C MET A 151 -18.22 24.19 6.50
N SER A 152 -19.10 24.30 5.48
CA SER A 152 -20.34 25.09 5.60
C SER A 152 -21.29 24.56 6.68
N ARG A 153 -21.24 23.25 6.95
CA ARG A 153 -22.01 22.60 8.03
C ARG A 153 -21.35 22.66 9.39
N LYS A 154 -20.17 23.28 9.51
CA LYS A 154 -19.35 23.35 10.73
C LYS A 154 -19.00 21.97 11.29
N GLU A 155 -18.82 20.99 10.43
CA GLU A 155 -18.44 19.64 10.85
C GLU A 155 -16.99 19.59 11.34
N SER A 156 -16.71 18.70 12.29
CA SER A 156 -15.38 18.59 12.90
C SER A 156 -14.40 17.82 12.00
N ILE A 157 -13.40 18.51 11.46
CA ILE A 157 -12.31 17.88 10.70
C ILE A 157 -11.53 16.91 11.58
N MET A 158 -11.38 17.21 12.87
CA MET A 158 -10.68 16.34 13.81
C MET A 158 -11.41 15.01 13.96
N SER A 159 -12.75 15.01 14.05
CA SER A 159 -13.56 13.79 14.12
C SER A 159 -13.43 12.96 12.81
N LEU A 160 -13.36 13.63 11.67
CA LEU A 160 -13.10 12.99 10.37
C LEU A 160 -11.70 12.33 10.33
N LEU A 161 -10.66 13.03 10.76
CA LEU A 161 -9.29 12.49 10.78
C LEU A 161 -9.17 11.32 11.76
N LYS A 162 -9.77 11.42 12.95
CA LYS A 162 -9.85 10.32 13.92
C LYS A 162 -10.56 9.09 13.34
N ALA A 163 -11.67 9.29 12.65
CA ALA A 163 -12.40 8.21 11.99
C ALA A 163 -11.55 7.51 10.92
N LYS A 164 -10.80 8.28 10.12
CA LYS A 164 -9.84 7.73 9.15
C LYS A 164 -8.76 6.91 9.86
N TYR A 165 -8.15 7.47 10.91
CA TYR A 165 -7.11 6.78 11.68
C TYR A 165 -7.61 5.42 12.19
N TYR A 166 -8.77 5.37 12.85
CA TYR A 166 -9.31 4.12 13.37
C TYR A 166 -9.71 3.13 12.26
N THR A 167 -10.33 3.62 11.18
CA THR A 167 -10.74 2.76 10.06
C THR A 167 -9.54 2.08 9.43
N TYR A 168 -8.46 2.81 9.20
CA TYR A 168 -7.26 2.27 8.57
C TYR A 168 -6.43 1.43 9.52
N SER A 169 -6.37 1.78 10.80
CA SER A 169 -5.70 0.95 11.83
C SER A 169 -6.37 -0.42 11.99
N ILE A 170 -7.71 -0.48 11.92
CA ILE A 170 -8.43 -1.76 11.90
C ILE A 170 -8.11 -2.53 10.60
N GLY A 171 -7.96 -1.86 9.48
CA GLY A 171 -7.58 -2.46 8.21
C GLY A 171 -6.25 -3.20 8.25
N GLU A 172 -5.29 -2.74 9.07
CA GLU A 172 -3.97 -3.38 9.25
C GLU A 172 -4.01 -4.76 9.93
N ILE A 173 -5.13 -5.10 10.54
CA ILE A 173 -5.32 -6.46 11.08
C ILE A 173 -5.27 -7.50 9.96
N ILE A 174 -5.68 -7.15 8.74
CA ILE A 174 -5.70 -8.07 7.60
C ILE A 174 -4.27 -8.50 7.20
N PRO A 175 -3.32 -7.59 6.91
CA PRO A 175 -1.92 -7.95 6.70
C PRO A 175 -1.33 -8.77 7.85
N PHE A 176 -1.63 -8.39 9.10
CA PHE A 176 -1.15 -9.12 10.27
C PHE A 176 -1.61 -10.60 10.27
N ILE A 177 -2.89 -10.86 10.00
CA ILE A 177 -3.41 -12.23 9.91
C ILE A 177 -2.76 -12.99 8.75
N LEU A 178 -2.54 -12.35 7.61
CA LEU A 178 -1.91 -12.97 6.45
C LEU A 178 -0.42 -13.30 6.66
N MET A 179 0.23 -12.68 7.65
CA MET A 179 1.62 -12.99 8.01
C MET A 179 1.75 -14.10 9.06
N ILE A 180 0.65 -14.61 9.64
CA ILE A 180 0.69 -15.71 10.63
C ILE A 180 1.42 -16.95 10.07
N PRO A 181 1.25 -17.39 8.81
CA PRO A 181 2.01 -18.53 8.30
C PRO A 181 3.54 -18.32 8.34
N ALA A 182 4.03 -17.10 8.10
CA ALA A 182 5.46 -16.81 8.23
C ALA A 182 5.96 -16.92 9.68
N ILE A 183 5.11 -16.61 10.66
CA ILE A 183 5.42 -16.78 12.08
C ILE A 183 5.48 -18.27 12.43
N ILE A 184 4.52 -19.08 11.95
CA ILE A 184 4.47 -20.53 12.18
C ILE A 184 5.70 -21.22 11.57
N MET A 185 6.18 -20.73 10.42
CA MET A 185 7.38 -21.24 9.75
C MET A 185 8.70 -20.73 10.35
N ASN A 186 8.66 -19.98 11.47
CA ASN A 186 9.81 -19.38 12.17
C ASN A 186 10.66 -18.44 11.30
N LYS A 187 10.08 -17.85 10.24
CA LYS A 187 10.73 -16.84 9.40
C LYS A 187 10.59 -15.43 9.95
N LEU A 188 9.56 -15.21 10.77
CA LEU A 188 9.30 -13.97 11.46
C LEU A 188 8.98 -14.26 12.92
N THR A 189 9.61 -13.53 13.83
CA THR A 189 9.27 -13.63 15.26
C THR A 189 7.94 -12.94 15.54
N LEU A 190 7.15 -13.49 16.46
CA LEU A 190 5.88 -12.88 16.87
C LEU A 190 6.10 -11.43 17.37
N LEU A 191 7.19 -11.22 18.13
CA LEU A 191 7.58 -9.89 18.61
C LEU A 191 7.86 -8.95 17.43
N GLY A 192 8.55 -9.41 16.38
CA GLY A 192 8.81 -8.63 15.17
C GLY A 192 7.52 -8.26 14.43
N ALA A 193 6.56 -9.19 14.32
CA ALA A 193 5.26 -8.90 13.70
C ALA A 193 4.50 -7.80 14.46
N PHE A 194 4.44 -7.90 15.80
CA PHE A 194 3.81 -6.85 16.62
C PHE A 194 4.58 -5.52 16.55
N ALA A 195 5.92 -5.57 16.55
CA ALA A 195 6.73 -4.37 16.45
C ALA A 195 6.43 -3.60 15.14
N TRP A 196 6.42 -4.29 14.01
CA TRP A 196 6.10 -3.66 12.73
C TRP A 196 4.65 -3.20 12.63
N PHE A 197 3.71 -3.96 13.14
CA PHE A 197 2.29 -3.60 13.20
C PHE A 197 2.07 -2.27 13.96
N PHE A 198 2.53 -2.19 15.21
CA PHE A 198 2.36 -0.97 16.01
C PHE A 198 3.20 0.20 15.51
N TYR A 199 4.39 -0.07 14.98
CA TYR A 199 5.21 0.99 14.38
C TYR A 199 4.53 1.60 13.15
N THR A 200 3.87 0.80 12.34
CA THR A 200 3.12 1.27 11.17
C THR A 200 1.93 2.14 11.59
N ILE A 201 1.07 1.63 12.47
CA ILE A 201 -0.12 2.36 12.94
C ILE A 201 0.28 3.65 13.68
N GLY A 202 1.34 3.60 14.48
CA GLY A 202 1.82 4.77 15.21
C GLY A 202 2.59 5.72 14.31
N PHE A 203 3.85 5.40 14.04
CA PHE A 203 4.79 6.33 13.41
C PHE A 203 4.53 6.55 11.92
N ILE A 204 4.34 5.49 11.14
CA ILE A 204 4.16 5.63 9.68
C ILE A 204 2.85 6.36 9.38
N TYR A 205 1.76 6.01 10.05
CA TYR A 205 0.49 6.71 9.89
C TYR A 205 0.56 8.16 10.34
N PHE A 206 1.24 8.45 11.44
CA PHE A 206 1.50 9.83 11.85
C PHE A 206 2.15 10.65 10.72
N CYS A 207 3.16 10.09 10.04
CA CYS A 207 3.81 10.77 8.91
C CYS A 207 2.82 11.02 7.76
N PHE A 208 1.95 10.05 7.44
CA PHE A 208 0.95 10.22 6.39
C PHE A 208 -0.14 11.23 6.75
N PHE A 209 -0.53 11.31 8.01
CA PHE A 209 -1.53 12.28 8.46
C PHE A 209 -1.04 13.73 8.34
N GLN A 210 0.27 13.99 8.34
CA GLN A 210 0.80 15.31 8.02
C GLN A 210 0.43 15.74 6.58
N LEU A 211 0.22 14.82 5.67
CA LEU A 211 -0.22 15.14 4.31
C LEU A 211 -1.62 15.77 4.26
N ALA A 212 -2.46 15.58 5.28
CA ALA A 212 -3.76 16.25 5.35
C ALA A 212 -3.63 17.78 5.30
N VAL A 213 -2.53 18.33 5.82
CA VAL A 213 -2.26 19.77 5.85
C VAL A 213 -1.58 20.24 4.55
N TYR A 214 -0.64 19.43 4.04
CA TYR A 214 0.23 19.85 2.92
C TYR A 214 -0.30 19.47 1.54
N ASN A 215 -1.12 18.44 1.45
CA ASN A 215 -1.62 17.95 0.17
C ASN A 215 -2.92 18.66 -0.23
N LYS A 216 -2.83 19.54 -1.23
CA LYS A 216 -3.97 20.30 -1.78
C LYS A 216 -4.59 19.67 -3.03
N GLN A 217 -4.14 18.49 -3.44
CA GLN A 217 -4.63 17.86 -4.66
C GLN A 217 -5.96 17.17 -4.43
N THR A 218 -6.91 17.42 -5.31
CA THR A 218 -8.20 16.71 -5.35
C THR A 218 -8.14 15.55 -6.34
N VAL A 219 -8.74 14.44 -5.97
CA VAL A 219 -8.74 13.22 -6.75
C VAL A 219 -10.16 12.83 -7.12
N PRO A 220 -10.50 12.69 -8.42
CA PRO A 220 -11.82 12.27 -8.83
C PRO A 220 -12.09 10.83 -8.42
N LEU A 221 -13.24 10.59 -7.76
CA LEU A 221 -13.58 9.29 -7.17
C LEU A 221 -14.04 8.26 -8.20
N ASN A 222 -14.63 8.71 -9.32
CA ASN A 222 -15.25 7.84 -10.32
C ASN A 222 -14.31 7.42 -11.45
N GLU A 223 -13.11 7.97 -11.51
CA GLU A 223 -12.12 7.61 -12.52
C GLU A 223 -11.37 6.34 -12.15
N LYS A 224 -10.83 5.64 -13.17
CA LYS A 224 -9.92 4.51 -12.93
C LYS A 224 -8.60 5.00 -12.34
N VAL A 225 -7.95 4.13 -11.53
CA VAL A 225 -6.64 4.39 -10.92
C VAL A 225 -5.57 4.80 -11.94
N ALA A 226 -5.70 4.37 -13.19
CA ALA A 226 -4.76 4.69 -14.28
C ALA A 226 -4.91 6.11 -14.86
N SER A 227 -5.98 6.86 -14.56
CA SER A 227 -6.08 8.25 -14.99
C SER A 227 -5.10 9.08 -14.18
N ARG A 228 -4.21 9.71 -14.89
CA ARG A 228 -3.16 10.68 -14.52
C ARG A 228 -3.07 11.01 -13.02
N GLN A 229 -2.35 10.17 -12.29
CA GLN A 229 -2.05 10.41 -10.89
C GLN A 229 -0.86 11.36 -10.82
N THR A 230 -1.12 12.65 -10.71
CA THR A 230 -0.08 13.63 -10.37
C THR A 230 0.20 13.51 -8.89
N ASN A 231 1.18 12.68 -8.54
CA ASN A 231 1.68 12.68 -7.17
C ASN A 231 2.38 14.03 -6.91
N SER A 232 2.01 14.67 -5.83
CA SER A 232 2.75 15.83 -5.35
C SER A 232 4.18 15.40 -4.97
N ALA A 233 5.17 16.27 -5.18
CA ALA A 233 6.54 16.03 -4.72
C ALA A 233 6.57 15.69 -3.21
N ILE A 234 5.72 16.35 -2.43
CA ILE A 234 5.57 16.10 -0.99
C ILE A 234 5.07 14.67 -0.73
N GLN A 235 4.10 14.17 -1.49
CA GLN A 235 3.64 12.78 -1.36
C GLN A 235 4.76 11.78 -1.64
N MET A 236 5.57 12.04 -2.66
CA MET A 236 6.73 11.20 -2.97
C MET A 236 7.73 11.17 -1.81
N VAL A 237 8.09 12.34 -1.30
CA VAL A 237 9.01 12.45 -0.16
C VAL A 237 8.48 11.72 1.06
N VAL A 238 7.19 11.89 1.41
CA VAL A 238 6.59 11.22 2.56
C VAL A 238 6.51 9.70 2.35
N ASN A 239 6.18 9.23 1.13
CA ASN A 239 6.20 7.80 0.82
C ASN A 239 7.60 7.20 0.96
N PHE A 240 8.63 7.88 0.45
CA PHE A 240 10.02 7.45 0.62
C PHE A 240 10.47 7.47 2.08
N ALA A 241 10.09 8.49 2.83
CA ALA A 241 10.39 8.60 4.26
C ALA A 241 9.68 7.51 5.06
N ALA A 242 8.39 7.29 4.81
CA ALA A 242 7.58 6.28 5.49
C ALA A 242 8.11 4.86 5.30
N PHE A 243 8.78 4.58 4.18
CA PHE A 243 9.36 3.29 3.88
C PHE A 243 10.87 3.23 4.25
N GLY A 244 11.64 4.23 3.84
CA GLY A 244 13.10 4.22 3.99
C GLY A 244 13.57 4.45 5.42
N VAL A 245 12.94 5.39 6.15
CA VAL A 245 13.34 5.70 7.53
C VAL A 245 13.22 4.49 8.46
N PRO A 246 12.11 3.72 8.48
CA PRO A 246 12.01 2.52 9.30
C PRO A 246 13.09 1.48 9.00
N LEU A 247 13.43 1.27 7.72
CA LEU A 247 14.43 0.30 7.32
C LEU A 247 15.84 0.71 7.72
N ILE A 248 16.19 1.98 7.52
CA ILE A 248 17.48 2.52 7.96
C ILE A 248 17.59 2.41 9.48
N LEU A 249 16.54 2.81 10.20
CA LEU A 249 16.50 2.77 11.66
C LEU A 249 16.62 1.32 12.17
N TYR A 250 15.89 0.39 11.57
CA TYR A 250 16.00 -1.02 11.87
C TYR A 250 17.43 -1.54 11.62
N SER A 251 18.03 -1.24 10.48
CA SER A 251 19.36 -1.72 10.12
C SER A 251 20.42 -1.20 11.08
N LEU A 252 20.35 0.07 11.45
CA LEU A 252 21.25 0.69 12.41
C LEU A 252 21.10 0.07 13.80
N LEU A 253 19.88 0.00 14.31
CA LEU A 253 19.62 -0.57 15.64
C LEU A 253 20.00 -2.05 15.70
N ASN A 254 19.68 -2.82 14.66
CA ASN A 254 20.01 -4.24 14.60
C ASN A 254 21.54 -4.49 14.59
N ALA A 255 22.29 -3.62 13.92
CA ALA A 255 23.76 -3.73 13.88
C ALA A 255 24.43 -3.49 15.25
N PHE A 256 23.85 -2.61 16.09
CA PHE A 256 24.44 -2.25 17.40
C PHE A 256 23.83 -3.04 18.58
N LEU A 257 22.55 -3.32 18.55
CA LEU A 257 21.80 -3.84 19.71
C LEU A 257 21.26 -5.27 19.53
N GLY A 258 21.32 -5.78 18.31
CA GLY A 258 20.76 -7.07 17.96
C GLY A 258 19.23 -7.02 17.71
N GLU A 259 18.71 -8.10 17.16
CA GLU A 259 17.36 -8.16 16.60
C GLU A 259 16.26 -7.98 17.65
N THR A 260 16.35 -8.68 18.77
CA THR A 260 15.30 -8.66 19.82
C THR A 260 15.13 -7.28 20.44
N ILE A 261 16.24 -6.61 20.76
CA ILE A 261 16.20 -5.28 21.36
C ILE A 261 15.65 -4.26 20.36
N THR A 262 16.02 -4.39 19.09
CA THR A 262 15.53 -3.55 18.01
C THR A 262 14.01 -3.64 17.89
N TYR A 263 13.43 -4.84 17.90
CA TYR A 263 11.98 -5.00 17.86
C TYR A 263 11.28 -4.42 19.11
N ILE A 264 11.87 -4.53 20.27
CA ILE A 264 11.32 -3.90 21.48
C ILE A 264 11.31 -2.37 21.36
N ILE A 265 12.38 -1.78 20.84
CA ILE A 265 12.46 -0.32 20.64
C ILE A 265 11.39 0.13 19.62
N LEU A 266 11.28 -0.56 18.48
CA LEU A 266 10.28 -0.25 17.47
C LEU A 266 8.86 -0.37 18.02
N LEU A 267 8.59 -1.38 18.84
CA LEU A 267 7.29 -1.59 19.48
C LEU A 267 6.97 -0.46 20.45
N VAL A 268 7.93 -0.07 21.31
CA VAL A 268 7.74 1.03 22.27
C VAL A 268 7.51 2.35 21.55
N VAL A 269 8.28 2.65 20.51
CA VAL A 269 8.08 3.85 19.69
C VAL A 269 6.72 3.81 19.02
N GLY A 270 6.36 2.69 18.39
CA GLY A 270 5.06 2.52 17.75
C GLY A 270 3.90 2.71 18.72
N LEU A 271 3.93 2.08 19.90
CA LEU A 271 2.91 2.26 20.95
C LEU A 271 2.85 3.69 21.47
N GLY A 272 4.00 4.35 21.65
CA GLY A 272 4.05 5.75 22.07
C GLY A 272 3.30 6.65 21.08
N PHE A 273 3.55 6.51 19.78
CA PHE A 273 2.84 7.26 18.76
C PHE A 273 1.36 6.87 18.63
N THR A 274 1.00 5.60 18.77
CA THR A 274 -0.42 5.19 18.73
C THR A 274 -1.24 5.78 19.87
N LEU A 275 -0.65 5.93 21.06
CA LEU A 275 -1.31 6.52 22.23
C LEU A 275 -1.42 8.05 22.15
N THR A 276 -0.49 8.71 21.48
CA THR A 276 -0.45 10.17 21.38
C THR A 276 -1.13 10.70 20.10
N SER A 277 -1.36 9.87 19.10
CA SER A 277 -1.85 10.26 17.77
C SER A 277 -3.34 10.61 17.67
N PRO A 278 -4.30 9.98 18.38
CA PRO A 278 -5.71 10.29 18.18
C PRO A 278 -6.19 11.62 18.77
#